data_497eeb2273256b6bde6106c61650ef61
#
_entry.id   497eeb2273256b6bde6106c61650ef61
#
_cell.length_a   1.000
_cell.length_b   1.000
_cell.length_c   1.000
_cell.angle_alpha   90.00
_cell.angle_beta   90.00
_cell.angle_gamma   90.00
#
_symmetry.space_group_name_H-M   'P 1'
#
loop_
_entity.id
_entity.type
_entity.pdbx_description
1 polymer ?
#
loop_
_entity_poly.entity_id
_entity_poly.type
_entity_poly.pdbx_seq_one_letter_code
_entity_poly.pdbx_strand_id
1 'polypeptide(L)'
;MNIHFILHEKFEVPGAYLKWAQKRGHHISSTKVYEEEELPETVDDIDFLIVMGGPQSPDEDRQVFPYYDPKAEIALIQKAIDADIYIVGVCLWAQLLSVAYGGKYEHSPEREIGVFPLTLTDEGLADEHIKDFGFTLNTGHWHGDMPGLSDKAVVLATSKGCPRQIICFSPKHYAFQAHLEFDLEAIDLLIAADGEEHLYQQNKQLDFVQTPEQLHNHDYSQMNKKLFAFLDSLTQI
;
A
#
# COMPACT_ATOMS: atom_id res chain seq x y z
N MET A 1 -4.87 -1.87 20.42
CA MET A 1 -5.57 -1.02 19.44
C MET A 1 -6.54 -1.88 18.66
N ASN A 2 -7.62 -1.30 18.17
CA ASN A 2 -8.53 -1.89 17.20
C ASN A 2 -8.05 -1.54 15.79
N ILE A 3 -7.57 -2.53 15.07
CA ILE A 3 -7.08 -2.38 13.69
C ILE A 3 -8.11 -2.95 12.74
N HIS A 4 -8.49 -2.16 11.74
CA HIS A 4 -9.41 -2.59 10.71
C HIS A 4 -8.70 -2.66 9.35
N PHE A 5 -8.81 -3.81 8.68
CA PHE A 5 -8.28 -4.03 7.34
C PHE A 5 -9.38 -3.93 6.30
N ILE A 6 -9.15 -3.23 5.18
CA ILE A 6 -9.98 -3.31 3.99
C ILE A 6 -9.22 -4.06 2.92
N LEU A 7 -9.85 -5.08 2.34
CA LEU A 7 -9.27 -6.02 1.39
C LEU A 7 -10.08 -5.99 0.11
N HIS A 8 -9.46 -5.66 -1.03
CA HIS A 8 -10.13 -5.53 -2.32
C HIS A 8 -10.11 -6.81 -3.14
N GLU A 9 -9.11 -7.66 -2.90
CA GLU A 9 -8.90 -8.90 -3.64
C GLU A 9 -8.42 -10.03 -2.73
N LYS A 10 -8.73 -11.24 -3.14
CA LYS A 10 -8.32 -12.43 -2.42
C LYS A 10 -6.81 -12.67 -2.48
N PHE A 11 -6.16 -12.16 -3.52
CA PHE A 11 -4.72 -12.28 -3.74
C PHE A 11 -3.92 -11.08 -3.20
N GLU A 12 -4.57 -9.98 -2.83
CA GLU A 12 -3.97 -8.80 -2.19
C GLU A 12 -4.01 -8.96 -0.66
N VAL A 13 -3.30 -9.95 -0.17
CA VAL A 13 -3.29 -10.27 1.27
C VAL A 13 -2.50 -9.24 2.08
N PRO A 14 -2.90 -8.97 3.34
CA PRO A 14 -2.23 -7.95 4.16
C PRO A 14 -0.85 -8.40 4.69
N GLY A 15 -0.38 -9.60 4.38
CA GLY A 15 0.98 -10.07 4.59
C GLY A 15 1.59 -9.68 5.94
N ALA A 16 2.69 -8.96 5.90
CA ALA A 16 3.41 -8.54 7.11
C ALA A 16 2.63 -7.53 7.98
N TYR A 17 1.68 -6.74 7.45
CA TYR A 17 0.81 -5.89 8.27
C TYR A 17 -0.02 -6.74 9.26
N LEU A 18 -0.65 -7.80 8.77
CA LEU A 18 -1.44 -8.71 9.60
C LEU A 18 -0.57 -9.42 10.63
N LYS A 19 0.61 -9.90 10.19
CA LYS A 19 1.59 -10.58 11.09
C LYS A 19 2.05 -9.65 12.21
N TRP A 20 2.28 -8.38 11.93
CA TRP A 20 2.61 -7.37 12.93
C TRP A 20 1.47 -7.17 13.93
N ALA A 21 0.24 -6.95 13.44
CA ALA A 21 -0.93 -6.73 14.28
C ALA A 21 -1.18 -7.91 15.25
N GLN A 22 -1.09 -9.14 14.74
CA GLN A 22 -1.19 -10.36 15.54
C GLN A 22 -0.07 -10.46 16.59
N LYS A 23 1.17 -10.20 16.19
CA LYS A 23 2.35 -10.28 17.07
C LYS A 23 2.29 -9.25 18.21
N ARG A 24 1.67 -8.09 17.98
CA ARG A 24 1.48 -7.03 18.99
C ARG A 24 0.20 -7.23 19.83
N GLY A 25 -0.61 -8.26 19.55
CA GLY A 25 -1.82 -8.57 20.29
C GLY A 25 -2.94 -7.55 20.07
N HIS A 26 -3.00 -6.94 18.89
CA HIS A 26 -4.07 -6.01 18.54
C HIS A 26 -5.39 -6.74 18.28
N HIS A 27 -6.50 -6.06 18.52
CA HIS A 27 -7.82 -6.54 18.06
C HIS A 27 -7.92 -6.27 16.55
N ILE A 28 -8.22 -7.30 15.78
CA ILE A 28 -8.21 -7.25 14.31
C ILE A 28 -9.62 -7.52 13.80
N SER A 29 -10.07 -6.65 12.90
CA SER A 29 -11.27 -6.83 12.08
C SER A 29 -10.96 -6.54 10.61
N SER A 30 -11.81 -6.98 9.72
CA SER A 30 -11.63 -6.73 8.28
C SER A 30 -12.96 -6.59 7.56
N THR A 31 -12.95 -5.87 6.45
CA THR A 31 -13.97 -5.84 5.41
C THR A 31 -13.38 -6.38 4.13
N LYS A 32 -13.98 -7.39 3.56
CA LYS A 32 -13.59 -7.99 2.28
C LYS A 32 -14.52 -7.48 1.19
N VAL A 33 -14.10 -6.43 0.53
CA VAL A 33 -14.91 -5.79 -0.51
C VAL A 33 -15.21 -6.75 -1.66
N TYR A 34 -14.26 -7.64 -2.00
CA TYR A 34 -14.44 -8.67 -3.01
C TYR A 34 -15.48 -9.77 -2.65
N GLU A 35 -15.89 -9.87 -1.38
CA GLU A 35 -17.00 -10.72 -0.91
C GLU A 35 -18.31 -9.90 -0.75
N GLU A 36 -18.34 -8.67 -1.27
CA GLU A 36 -19.46 -7.73 -1.19
C GLU A 36 -19.82 -7.34 0.27
N GLU A 37 -18.85 -7.43 1.21
CA GLU A 37 -19.05 -6.93 2.56
C GLU A 37 -19.14 -5.40 2.56
N GLU A 38 -20.06 -4.86 3.35
CA GLU A 38 -20.28 -3.43 3.45
C GLU A 38 -19.13 -2.74 4.20
N LEU A 39 -18.68 -1.58 3.69
CA LEU A 39 -17.72 -0.74 4.38
C LEU A 39 -18.28 -0.26 5.74
N PRO A 40 -17.42 -0.02 6.75
CA PRO A 40 -17.87 0.50 8.04
C PRO A 40 -18.63 1.83 7.87
N GLU A 41 -19.81 1.93 8.49
CA GLU A 41 -20.58 3.17 8.47
C GLU A 41 -19.90 4.29 9.27
N THR A 42 -19.19 3.94 10.35
CA THR A 42 -18.42 4.87 11.21
C THR A 42 -17.04 4.29 11.49
N VAL A 43 -16.14 5.12 12.02
CA VAL A 43 -14.79 4.72 12.45
C VAL A 43 -14.62 4.80 13.97
N ASP A 44 -15.71 4.92 14.73
CA ASP A 44 -15.68 5.18 16.17
C ASP A 44 -14.95 4.10 16.98
N ASP A 45 -15.01 2.84 16.53
CA ASP A 45 -14.35 1.69 17.16
C ASP A 45 -13.03 1.30 16.47
N ILE A 46 -12.50 2.14 15.59
CA ILE A 46 -11.27 1.88 14.82
C ILE A 46 -10.18 2.86 15.29
N ASP A 47 -9.08 2.35 15.79
CA ASP A 47 -7.90 3.16 16.14
C ASP A 47 -6.96 3.30 14.93
N PHE A 48 -6.90 2.29 14.07
CA PHE A 48 -6.00 2.23 12.93
C PHE A 48 -6.68 1.55 11.73
N LEU A 49 -6.76 2.28 10.63
CA LEU A 49 -7.26 1.81 9.35
C LEU A 49 -6.09 1.47 8.42
N ILE A 50 -5.95 0.20 8.07
CA ILE A 50 -4.95 -0.29 7.11
C ILE A 50 -5.69 -0.82 5.89
N VAL A 51 -5.42 -0.25 4.72
CA VAL A 51 -6.14 -0.62 3.52
C VAL A 51 -5.20 -1.06 2.42
N MET A 52 -5.47 -2.27 1.97
CA MET A 52 -4.63 -2.94 0.99
C MET A 52 -4.92 -2.46 -0.43
N GLY A 53 -4.06 -2.88 -1.35
CA GLY A 53 -4.17 -2.61 -2.76
C GLY A 53 -5.32 -3.35 -3.47
N GLY A 54 -5.32 -3.24 -4.79
CA GLY A 54 -6.23 -3.88 -5.70
C GLY A 54 -5.90 -3.51 -7.14
N PRO A 55 -6.40 -4.28 -8.12
CA PRO A 55 -6.19 -4.00 -9.54
C PRO A 55 -7.03 -2.83 -10.07
N GLN A 56 -7.93 -2.29 -9.22
CA GLN A 56 -8.82 -1.18 -9.57
C GLN A 56 -8.06 0.15 -9.60
N SER A 57 -8.68 1.17 -10.17
CA SER A 57 -8.22 2.56 -10.16
C SER A 57 -9.19 3.47 -9.41
N PRO A 58 -8.75 4.64 -8.89
CA PRO A 58 -9.62 5.55 -8.14
C PRO A 58 -10.82 6.10 -8.94
N ASP A 59 -10.80 6.05 -10.27
CA ASP A 59 -11.88 6.44 -11.16
C ASP A 59 -12.55 5.28 -11.89
N GLU A 60 -12.31 4.04 -11.42
CA GLU A 60 -12.84 2.83 -12.03
C GLU A 60 -14.38 2.82 -12.02
N ASP A 61 -14.95 2.32 -13.13
CA ASP A 61 -16.40 2.14 -13.24
C ASP A 61 -16.82 0.84 -12.55
N ARG A 62 -17.85 0.92 -11.72
CA ARG A 62 -18.51 -0.26 -11.09
C ARG A 62 -18.98 -1.32 -12.08
N GLN A 63 -19.06 -1.01 -13.37
CA GLN A 63 -19.34 -2.02 -14.40
C GLN A 63 -18.19 -3.02 -14.58
N VAL A 64 -16.95 -2.61 -14.29
CA VAL A 64 -15.76 -3.47 -14.35
C VAL A 64 -15.60 -4.25 -13.05
N PHE A 65 -15.72 -3.56 -11.91
CA PHE A 65 -15.66 -4.16 -10.58
C PHE A 65 -16.94 -3.82 -9.78
N PRO A 66 -18.01 -4.66 -9.87
CA PRO A 66 -19.30 -4.32 -9.27
C PRO A 66 -19.29 -4.13 -7.75
N TYR A 67 -18.34 -4.75 -7.06
CA TYR A 67 -18.14 -4.68 -5.61
C TYR A 67 -17.32 -3.46 -5.17
N TYR A 68 -16.62 -2.77 -6.08
CA TYR A 68 -15.76 -1.64 -5.75
C TYR A 68 -16.50 -0.31 -5.93
N ASP A 69 -16.47 0.54 -4.89
CA ASP A 69 -17.05 1.89 -4.92
C ASP A 69 -16.05 2.92 -4.41
N PRO A 70 -15.24 3.53 -5.30
CA PRO A 70 -14.22 4.50 -4.89
C PRO A 70 -14.79 5.70 -4.15
N LYS A 71 -16.05 6.09 -4.41
CA LYS A 71 -16.68 7.22 -3.71
C LYS A 71 -17.02 6.87 -2.27
N ALA A 72 -17.51 5.66 -2.03
CA ALA A 72 -17.80 5.17 -0.68
C ALA A 72 -16.49 5.03 0.12
N GLU A 73 -15.42 4.56 -0.52
CA GLU A 73 -14.10 4.42 0.12
C GLU A 73 -13.48 5.78 0.43
N ILE A 74 -13.51 6.75 -0.49
CA ILE A 74 -13.06 8.11 -0.22
C ILE A 74 -13.86 8.74 0.93
N ALA A 75 -15.17 8.48 1.00
CA ALA A 75 -16.00 8.98 2.12
C ALA A 75 -15.59 8.33 3.46
N LEU A 76 -15.21 7.05 3.48
CA LEU A 76 -14.67 6.40 4.67
C LEU A 76 -13.30 6.97 5.06
N ILE A 77 -12.41 7.18 4.09
CA ILE A 77 -11.12 7.85 4.33
C ILE A 77 -11.36 9.21 4.98
N GLN A 78 -12.30 10.00 4.47
CA GLN A 78 -12.58 11.32 5.02
C GLN A 78 -13.06 11.25 6.47
N LYS A 79 -13.91 10.28 6.81
CA LYS A 79 -14.32 10.04 8.21
C LYS A 79 -13.12 9.68 9.10
N ALA A 80 -12.20 8.86 8.59
CA ALA A 80 -10.99 8.48 9.31
C ALA A 80 -10.02 9.67 9.51
N ILE A 81 -9.89 10.55 8.51
CA ILE A 81 -9.13 11.80 8.60
C ILE A 81 -9.75 12.72 9.65
N ASP A 82 -11.07 12.93 9.60
CA ASP A 82 -11.80 13.82 10.49
C ASP A 82 -11.76 13.33 11.95
N ALA A 83 -11.73 12.01 12.17
CA ALA A 83 -11.57 11.36 13.46
C ALA A 83 -10.11 11.30 13.96
N ASP A 84 -9.14 11.73 13.14
CA ASP A 84 -7.69 11.73 13.44
C ASP A 84 -7.16 10.36 13.91
N ILE A 85 -7.71 9.26 13.36
CA ILE A 85 -7.19 7.91 13.59
C ILE A 85 -5.97 7.63 12.70
N TYR A 86 -5.19 6.58 13.00
CA TYR A 86 -4.07 6.19 12.13
C TYR A 86 -4.58 5.64 10.80
N ILE A 87 -3.91 6.00 9.68
CA ILE A 87 -4.22 5.52 8.34
C ILE A 87 -2.94 5.11 7.63
N VAL A 88 -2.92 3.90 7.11
CA VAL A 88 -1.94 3.45 6.11
C VAL A 88 -2.69 2.94 4.90
N GLY A 89 -2.52 3.62 3.77
CA GLY A 89 -3.02 3.20 2.47
C GLY A 89 -1.92 2.57 1.63
N VAL A 90 -2.18 1.40 1.04
CA VAL A 90 -1.22 0.64 0.23
C VAL A 90 -1.71 0.56 -1.22
N CYS A 91 -0.84 0.82 -2.18
CA CYS A 91 -1.05 0.73 -3.62
C CYS A 91 -2.31 1.52 -4.06
N LEU A 92 -3.42 0.90 -4.43
CA LEU A 92 -4.68 1.57 -4.76
C LEU A 92 -5.10 2.59 -3.69
N TRP A 93 -5.00 2.23 -2.41
CA TRP A 93 -5.42 3.15 -1.35
C TRP A 93 -4.41 4.27 -1.05
N ALA A 94 -3.17 4.11 -1.42
CA ALA A 94 -2.24 5.25 -1.45
C ALA A 94 -2.76 6.34 -2.41
N GLN A 95 -3.32 5.91 -3.53
CA GLN A 95 -3.92 6.81 -4.53
C GLN A 95 -5.25 7.41 -4.03
N LEU A 96 -6.14 6.60 -3.43
CA LEU A 96 -7.40 7.08 -2.85
C LEU A 96 -7.17 8.03 -1.67
N LEU A 97 -6.18 7.76 -0.82
CA LEU A 97 -5.80 8.68 0.27
C LEU A 97 -5.33 10.03 -0.29
N SER A 98 -4.55 10.01 -1.38
CA SER A 98 -4.20 11.26 -2.08
C SER A 98 -5.42 12.02 -2.59
N VAL A 99 -6.40 11.31 -3.17
CA VAL A 99 -7.66 11.93 -3.64
C VAL A 99 -8.44 12.51 -2.47
N ALA A 100 -8.53 11.83 -1.33
CA ALA A 100 -9.21 12.33 -0.13
C ALA A 100 -8.55 13.59 0.42
N TYR A 101 -7.25 13.77 0.22
CA TYR A 101 -6.50 15.00 0.55
C TYR A 101 -6.52 16.07 -0.54
N GLY A 102 -7.37 15.93 -1.57
CA GLY A 102 -7.55 16.89 -2.65
C GLY A 102 -6.53 16.77 -3.79
N GLY A 103 -5.72 15.73 -3.79
CA GLY A 103 -4.86 15.35 -4.90
C GLY A 103 -5.62 14.58 -5.98
N LYS A 104 -4.86 13.91 -6.83
CA LYS A 104 -5.38 12.99 -7.87
C LYS A 104 -4.52 11.73 -7.83
N TYR A 105 -4.90 10.69 -8.55
CA TYR A 105 -3.95 9.66 -8.93
C TYR A 105 -3.34 9.99 -10.31
N GLU A 106 -2.21 9.45 -10.60
CA GLU A 106 -1.48 9.65 -11.86
C GLU A 106 -0.85 8.33 -12.31
N HIS A 107 -0.61 8.17 -13.62
CA HIS A 107 0.19 7.05 -14.10
C HIS A 107 1.65 7.22 -13.66
N SER A 108 2.25 6.14 -13.18
CA SER A 108 3.69 6.11 -12.94
C SER A 108 4.46 6.18 -14.26
N PRO A 109 5.63 6.83 -14.31
CA PRO A 109 6.48 6.81 -15.51
C PRO A 109 6.78 5.40 -16.01
N GLU A 110 6.97 4.45 -15.10
CA GLU A 110 7.21 3.04 -15.42
C GLU A 110 6.24 2.15 -14.62
N ARG A 111 5.92 0.99 -15.19
CA ARG A 111 5.30 -0.11 -14.46
C ARG A 111 6.38 -0.86 -13.68
N GLU A 112 6.19 -1.00 -12.38
CA GLU A 112 7.10 -1.74 -11.51
C GLU A 112 6.42 -2.99 -10.95
N ILE A 113 6.96 -4.17 -11.28
CA ILE A 113 6.58 -5.46 -10.70
C ILE A 113 7.86 -6.19 -10.28
N GLY A 114 8.10 -6.28 -8.99
CA GLY A 114 9.32 -6.91 -8.50
C GLY A 114 9.82 -6.33 -7.20
N VAL A 115 11.08 -6.62 -6.88
CA VAL A 115 11.78 -6.04 -5.74
C VAL A 115 12.85 -5.10 -6.26
N PHE A 116 12.67 -3.81 -5.99
CA PHE A 116 13.56 -2.74 -6.45
C PHE A 116 13.94 -1.80 -5.31
N PRO A 117 15.08 -1.08 -5.44
CA PRO A 117 15.49 -0.10 -4.45
C PRO A 117 14.51 1.09 -4.38
N LEU A 118 13.98 1.32 -3.20
CA LEU A 118 13.34 2.55 -2.79
C LEU A 118 14.42 3.46 -2.19
N THR A 119 14.41 4.76 -2.50
CA THR A 119 15.37 5.76 -2.01
C THR A 119 14.62 6.83 -1.24
N LEU A 120 15.03 7.08 0.01
CA LEU A 120 14.45 8.16 0.81
C LEU A 120 14.87 9.53 0.27
N THR A 121 13.93 10.47 0.27
CA THR A 121 14.19 11.90 0.05
C THR A 121 14.85 12.52 1.30
N ASP A 122 15.23 13.79 1.24
CA ASP A 122 15.72 14.52 2.42
C ASP A 122 14.61 14.59 3.49
N GLU A 123 13.33 14.76 3.08
CA GLU A 123 12.18 14.72 3.96
C GLU A 123 11.98 13.33 4.57
N GLY A 124 12.18 12.27 3.78
CA GLY A 124 12.11 10.89 4.27
C GLY A 124 13.21 10.55 5.27
N LEU A 125 14.43 11.08 5.07
CA LEU A 125 15.54 10.94 6.03
C LEU A 125 15.29 11.73 7.32
N ALA A 126 14.46 12.76 7.27
CA ALA A 126 14.09 13.58 8.44
C ALA A 126 12.80 13.09 9.13
N ASP A 127 11.98 12.24 8.46
CA ASP A 127 10.74 11.72 9.01
C ASP A 127 11.01 10.75 10.17
N GLU A 128 10.31 10.94 11.29
CA GLU A 128 10.58 10.19 12.52
C GLU A 128 10.24 8.70 12.44
N HIS A 129 9.35 8.31 11.53
CA HIS A 129 8.85 6.94 11.43
C HIS A 129 9.57 6.10 10.37
N ILE A 130 10.08 6.73 9.28
CA ILE A 130 10.72 5.98 8.19
C ILE A 130 12.24 6.23 8.03
N LYS A 131 12.84 7.20 8.74
CA LYS A 131 14.29 7.47 8.67
C LYS A 131 15.17 6.24 8.86
N ASP A 132 14.69 5.28 9.67
CA ASP A 132 15.41 4.04 9.96
C ASP A 132 15.32 3.01 8.82
N PHE A 133 14.63 3.30 7.70
CA PHE A 133 14.72 2.50 6.49
C PHE A 133 16.14 2.54 5.89
N GLY A 134 16.88 3.61 6.17
CA GLY A 134 18.17 3.89 5.60
C GLY A 134 18.03 4.65 4.28
N PHE A 135 19.15 5.07 3.68
CA PHE A 135 19.11 5.83 2.43
C PHE A 135 18.39 5.05 1.30
N THR A 136 18.61 3.74 1.24
CA THR A 136 17.92 2.85 0.30
C THR A 136 17.42 1.59 1.00
N LEU A 137 16.26 1.09 0.56
CA LEU A 137 15.66 -0.18 1.00
C LEU A 137 15.09 -0.90 -0.20
N ASN A 138 15.40 -2.19 -0.38
CA ASN A 138 14.69 -3.00 -1.37
C ASN A 138 13.27 -3.30 -0.87
N THR A 139 12.27 -2.93 -1.69
CA THR A 139 10.83 -3.11 -1.40
C THR A 139 10.14 -3.82 -2.54
N GLY A 140 9.00 -4.42 -2.27
CA GLY A 140 8.12 -4.94 -3.29
C GLY A 140 7.41 -3.81 -4.05
N HIS A 141 7.12 -4.08 -5.32
CA HIS A 141 6.36 -3.20 -6.20
C HIS A 141 5.43 -4.05 -7.06
N TRP A 142 4.20 -3.61 -7.26
CA TRP A 142 3.22 -4.24 -8.15
C TRP A 142 2.21 -3.19 -8.61
N HIS A 143 2.69 -2.23 -9.42
CA HIS A 143 1.87 -1.08 -9.78
C HIS A 143 2.27 -0.46 -11.12
N GLY A 144 1.33 0.27 -11.75
CA GLY A 144 1.53 1.14 -12.91
C GLY A 144 1.04 2.56 -12.65
N ASP A 145 0.39 2.78 -11.50
CA ASP A 145 -0.12 4.07 -11.08
C ASP A 145 0.56 4.53 -9.78
N MET A 146 0.37 5.79 -9.43
CA MET A 146 0.94 6.40 -8.24
C MET A 146 0.01 7.46 -7.64
N PRO A 147 0.10 7.74 -6.32
CA PRO A 147 -0.64 8.84 -5.72
C PRO A 147 -0.19 10.19 -6.30
N GLY A 148 -1.15 11.06 -6.58
CA GLY A 148 -0.88 12.44 -6.95
C GLY A 148 -0.47 13.28 -5.74
N LEU A 149 -0.15 14.54 -5.97
CA LEU A 149 0.24 15.47 -4.91
C LEU A 149 -0.91 16.43 -4.57
N SER A 150 -1.04 16.73 -3.31
CA SER A 150 -1.84 17.83 -2.77
C SER A 150 -0.92 18.78 -2.00
N ASP A 151 -1.43 19.92 -1.56
CA ASP A 151 -0.65 20.89 -0.78
C ASP A 151 -0.11 20.34 0.56
N LYS A 152 -0.67 19.22 1.03
CA LYS A 152 -0.24 18.55 2.26
C LYS A 152 0.67 17.35 2.03
N ALA A 153 0.84 16.94 0.77
CA ALA A 153 1.61 15.76 0.44
C ALA A 153 3.12 16.02 0.55
N VAL A 154 3.80 15.24 1.37
CA VAL A 154 5.26 15.23 1.48
C VAL A 154 5.77 13.91 0.93
N VAL A 155 6.52 13.93 -0.17
CA VAL A 155 7.14 12.73 -0.75
C VAL A 155 8.33 12.32 0.11
N LEU A 156 8.25 11.14 0.69
CA LEU A 156 9.28 10.60 1.58
C LEU A 156 10.22 9.61 0.89
N ALA A 157 9.75 8.96 -0.20
CA ALA A 157 10.55 7.99 -0.93
C ALA A 157 10.19 7.92 -2.40
N THR A 158 11.19 7.56 -3.21
CA THR A 158 11.10 7.39 -4.66
C THR A 158 11.73 6.07 -5.09
N SER A 159 11.43 5.59 -6.30
CA SER A 159 12.18 4.57 -7.02
C SER A 159 12.64 5.09 -8.37
N LYS A 160 13.36 4.28 -9.13
CA LYS A 160 13.75 4.66 -10.52
C LYS A 160 12.54 4.73 -11.44
N GLY A 161 11.54 3.88 -11.24
CA GLY A 161 10.33 3.82 -12.08
C GLY A 161 9.20 4.71 -11.59
N CYS A 162 9.20 5.10 -10.30
CA CYS A 162 8.12 5.89 -9.72
C CYS A 162 8.65 6.97 -8.76
N PRO A 163 8.32 8.26 -8.98
CA PRO A 163 8.77 9.36 -8.14
C PRO A 163 8.01 9.49 -6.81
N ARG A 164 7.03 8.61 -6.50
CA ARG A 164 6.14 8.74 -5.34
C ARG A 164 5.83 7.39 -4.73
N GLN A 165 6.80 6.82 -4.03
CA GLN A 165 6.68 5.49 -3.42
C GLN A 165 6.14 5.53 -1.98
N ILE A 166 6.48 6.58 -1.23
CA ILE A 166 5.90 6.83 0.09
C ILE A 166 5.58 8.31 0.19
N ILE A 167 4.37 8.61 0.63
CA ILE A 167 3.90 9.98 0.89
C ILE A 167 3.34 10.04 2.31
N CYS A 168 3.69 11.11 3.03
CA CYS A 168 3.07 11.50 4.29
C CYS A 168 2.11 12.67 4.04
N PHE A 169 0.89 12.59 4.57
CA PHE A 169 -0.10 13.66 4.55
C PHE A 169 -0.31 14.30 5.93
N SER A 170 -0.05 13.57 6.98
CA SER A 170 -0.05 14.01 8.38
C SER A 170 0.80 13.05 9.22
N PRO A 171 1.13 13.38 10.48
CA PRO A 171 1.89 12.47 11.35
C PRO A 171 1.25 11.09 11.56
N LYS A 172 -0.03 10.90 11.20
CA LYS A 172 -0.76 9.65 11.34
C LYS A 172 -1.18 9.01 10.01
N HIS A 173 -0.98 9.68 8.86
CA HIS A 173 -1.53 9.27 7.58
C HIS A 173 -0.43 9.09 6.53
N TYR A 174 -0.16 7.85 6.18
CA TYR A 174 0.90 7.45 5.25
C TYR A 174 0.32 6.67 4.06
N ALA A 175 0.81 6.99 2.88
CA ALA A 175 0.51 6.31 1.63
C ALA A 175 1.76 5.58 1.12
N PHE A 176 1.66 4.28 0.96
CA PHE A 176 2.70 3.42 0.41
C PHE A 176 2.27 2.92 -0.96
N GLN A 177 2.86 3.42 -2.04
CA GLN A 177 2.71 2.80 -3.35
C GLN A 177 3.52 1.52 -3.43
N ALA A 178 4.69 1.49 -2.79
CA ALA A 178 5.50 0.30 -2.60
C ALA A 178 4.88 -0.65 -1.56
N HIS A 179 5.20 -1.93 -1.68
CA HIS A 179 4.74 -3.03 -0.84
C HIS A 179 5.86 -3.51 0.09
N LEU A 180 5.72 -3.28 1.39
CA LEU A 180 6.66 -3.76 2.40
C LEU A 180 6.14 -5.02 3.11
N GLU A 181 4.89 -5.40 2.83
CA GLU A 181 4.19 -6.54 3.42
C GLU A 181 4.42 -7.86 2.69
N PHE A 182 4.95 -7.83 1.48
CA PHE A 182 5.15 -9.03 0.68
C PHE A 182 5.99 -10.09 1.40
N ASP A 183 5.62 -11.33 1.17
CA ASP A 183 6.35 -12.54 1.47
C ASP A 183 6.10 -13.55 0.33
N LEU A 184 6.67 -14.74 0.42
CA LEU A 184 6.52 -15.74 -0.64
C LEU A 184 5.07 -16.16 -0.88
N GLU A 185 4.23 -16.21 0.18
CA GLU A 185 2.81 -16.53 0.05
C GLU A 185 2.05 -15.45 -0.76
N ALA A 186 2.29 -14.17 -0.44
CA ALA A 186 1.70 -13.05 -1.19
C ALA A 186 2.17 -13.05 -2.65
N ILE A 187 3.45 -13.32 -2.88
CA ILE A 187 4.02 -13.39 -4.23
C ILE A 187 3.39 -14.52 -5.05
N ASP A 188 3.22 -15.71 -4.46
CA ASP A 188 2.56 -16.85 -5.15
C ASP A 188 1.13 -16.49 -5.57
N LEU A 189 0.39 -15.81 -4.71
CA LEU A 189 -0.98 -15.37 -5.00
C LEU A 189 -1.02 -14.33 -6.13
N LEU A 190 -0.11 -13.36 -6.11
CA LEU A 190 -0.01 -12.32 -7.14
C LEU A 190 0.41 -12.89 -8.50
N ILE A 191 1.41 -13.79 -8.52
CA ILE A 191 1.83 -14.49 -9.74
C ILE A 191 0.68 -15.31 -10.30
N ALA A 192 -0.07 -16.02 -9.45
CA ALA A 192 -1.22 -16.81 -9.89
C ALA A 192 -2.34 -15.95 -10.46
N ALA A 193 -2.55 -14.76 -9.93
CA ALA A 193 -3.56 -13.81 -10.40
C ALA A 193 -3.18 -13.13 -11.74
N ASP A 194 -1.94 -12.70 -11.88
CA ASP A 194 -1.44 -12.01 -13.08
C ASP A 194 -1.11 -13.01 -14.22
N GLY A 195 -0.68 -14.22 -13.86
CA GLY A 195 -0.28 -15.29 -14.78
C GLY A 195 1.22 -15.25 -15.12
N GLU A 196 1.90 -16.39 -14.95
CA GLU A 196 3.34 -16.51 -15.18
C GLU A 196 3.75 -16.06 -16.59
N GLU A 197 3.07 -16.55 -17.64
CA GLU A 197 3.38 -16.21 -19.02
C GLU A 197 3.22 -14.71 -19.29
N HIS A 198 2.23 -14.07 -18.68
CA HIS A 198 2.03 -12.63 -18.80
C HIS A 198 3.21 -11.85 -18.20
N LEU A 199 3.70 -12.25 -17.01
CA LEU A 199 4.87 -11.66 -16.38
C LEU A 199 6.14 -11.83 -17.24
N TYR A 200 6.34 -13.02 -17.82
CA TYR A 200 7.46 -13.24 -18.77
C TYR A 200 7.38 -12.33 -20.00
N GLN A 201 6.19 -12.12 -20.55
CA GLN A 201 6.03 -11.22 -21.70
C GLN A 201 6.27 -9.76 -21.32
N GLN A 202 5.79 -9.33 -20.15
CA GLN A 202 6.07 -7.99 -19.64
C GLN A 202 7.57 -7.77 -19.37
N ASN A 203 8.24 -8.73 -18.71
CA ASN A 203 9.69 -8.65 -18.44
C ASN A 203 10.53 -8.42 -19.70
N LYS A 204 10.13 -8.99 -20.85
CA LYS A 204 10.83 -8.78 -22.14
C LYS A 204 10.69 -7.35 -22.69
N GLN A 205 9.73 -6.57 -22.24
CA GLN A 205 9.36 -5.28 -22.78
C GLN A 205 9.58 -4.12 -21.81
N LEU A 206 9.58 -4.40 -20.52
CA LEU A 206 9.60 -3.41 -19.44
C LEU A 206 10.80 -3.65 -18.53
N ASP A 207 11.57 -2.60 -18.28
CA ASP A 207 12.83 -2.67 -17.51
C ASP A 207 12.59 -2.98 -16.02
N PHE A 208 11.39 -2.66 -15.50
CA PHE A 208 11.05 -2.80 -14.08
C PHE A 208 10.00 -3.90 -13.82
N VAL A 209 10.01 -4.96 -14.61
CA VAL A 209 9.18 -6.15 -14.38
C VAL A 209 10.07 -7.38 -14.23
N GLN A 210 10.01 -8.05 -13.09
CA GLN A 210 10.77 -9.26 -12.79
C GLN A 210 10.00 -10.52 -13.19
N THR A 211 10.73 -11.59 -13.49
CA THR A 211 10.14 -12.91 -13.75
C THR A 211 9.71 -13.60 -12.44
N PRO A 212 8.80 -14.61 -12.50
CA PRO A 212 8.42 -15.40 -11.33
C PRO A 212 9.62 -15.97 -10.56
N GLU A 213 10.66 -16.46 -11.25
CA GLU A 213 11.86 -17.00 -10.59
C GLU A 213 12.65 -15.90 -9.87
N GLN A 214 12.73 -14.70 -10.45
CA GLN A 214 13.38 -13.57 -9.80
C GLN A 214 12.62 -13.19 -8.54
N LEU A 215 11.27 -13.13 -8.59
CA LEU A 215 10.40 -12.85 -7.46
C LEU A 215 10.58 -13.88 -6.33
N HIS A 216 10.64 -15.19 -6.65
CA HIS A 216 10.82 -16.24 -5.65
C HIS A 216 12.22 -16.24 -4.99
N ASN A 217 13.24 -15.67 -5.65
CA ASN A 217 14.60 -15.64 -5.14
C ASN A 217 14.91 -14.48 -4.19
N HIS A 218 13.94 -13.60 -3.89
CA HIS A 218 14.15 -12.49 -2.97
C HIS A 218 13.95 -12.90 -1.50
N ASP A 219 14.71 -12.26 -0.61
CA ASP A 219 14.47 -12.28 0.84
C ASP A 219 13.62 -11.05 1.24
N TYR A 220 12.37 -11.30 1.55
CA TYR A 220 11.40 -10.29 1.96
C TYR A 220 11.52 -9.88 3.44
N SER A 221 12.33 -10.58 4.23
CA SER A 221 12.39 -10.43 5.68
C SER A 221 12.89 -9.05 6.12
N GLN A 222 13.80 -8.43 5.35
CA GLN A 222 14.36 -7.13 5.70
C GLN A 222 13.31 -6.01 5.59
N MET A 223 12.55 -5.95 4.48
CA MET A 223 11.50 -4.94 4.34
C MET A 223 10.37 -5.17 5.34
N ASN A 224 10.00 -6.43 5.65
CA ASN A 224 9.01 -6.72 6.68
C ASN A 224 9.46 -6.24 8.07
N LYS A 225 10.76 -6.39 8.43
CA LYS A 225 11.31 -5.82 9.67
C LYS A 225 11.23 -4.30 9.71
N LYS A 226 11.49 -3.64 8.58
CA LYS A 226 11.37 -2.19 8.47
C LYS A 226 9.91 -1.73 8.57
N LEU A 227 8.98 -2.47 7.95
CA LEU A 227 7.56 -2.24 8.13
C LEU A 227 7.15 -2.34 9.60
N PHE A 228 7.58 -3.38 10.32
CA PHE A 228 7.28 -3.53 11.75
C PHE A 228 7.82 -2.36 12.57
N ALA A 229 9.06 -1.93 12.31
CA ALA A 229 9.65 -0.79 12.99
C ALA A 229 8.89 0.52 12.70
N PHE A 230 8.45 0.72 11.46
CA PHE A 230 7.59 1.84 11.07
C PHE A 230 6.27 1.83 11.85
N LEU A 231 5.56 0.69 11.87
CA LEU A 231 4.27 0.56 12.55
C LEU A 231 4.40 0.72 14.07
N ASP A 232 5.45 0.17 14.68
CA ASP A 232 5.75 0.36 16.11
C ASP A 232 6.04 1.84 16.41
N SER A 233 6.84 2.52 15.57
CA SER A 233 7.13 3.95 15.71
C SER A 233 5.88 4.81 15.53
N LEU A 234 5.07 4.53 14.50
CA LEU A 234 3.85 5.28 14.20
C LEU A 234 2.84 5.18 15.36
N THR A 235 2.70 4.02 15.97
CA THR A 235 1.73 3.74 17.03
C THR A 235 2.32 3.91 18.45
N GLN A 236 3.59 4.30 18.55
CA GLN A 236 4.31 4.53 19.81
C GLN A 236 4.33 3.29 20.74
N ILE A 237 4.52 2.11 20.16
CA ILE A 237 4.60 0.81 20.86
C ILE A 237 6.07 0.36 20.99
#